data_671a6f24d4f378154873dd74833ee94a
#
_entry.id   671a6f24d4f378154873dd74833ee94a
#
_cell.length_a   1.000
_cell.length_b   1.000
_cell.length_c   1.000
_cell.angle_alpha   90.00
_cell.angle_beta   90.00
_cell.angle_gamma   90.00
#
_symmetry.space_group_name_H-M   'P 1'
#
loop_
_entity.id
_entity.type
_entity.pdbx_description
1 polymer ?
#
loop_
_entity_poly.entity_id
_entity_poly.type
_entity_poly.pdbx_seq_one_letter_code
_entity_poly.pdbx_strand_id
1 'polypeptide(L)'
;MKKVLIIILAAGISLSSCNSLIEDPTSSISFNQFYKTQADAVSAVSAVYSTLDSDPASDFPIYGRNLNLLIGNGSDDQIYAPSNTNPDVRALGTATYVTSNDRVRKSWVQHYYGINRANIAIDNIAKIPLTQFSDTTVRSRLIRESKFIRALLYFNLVRLHGGVPLVLHDPTTVDVNQLLIGRTSKDSIYQQIVSDLTDATNLPATYTGSNIGRVTGGAAHALLAKVYVTRKDWTNAQIELKKVITAGTFAGATGNYNYDLIPTFSQLFNPNFKNGVEHIFSAQFGTGAARSTNTLSSANFNSFNPAIYPGDLPADSTLFQLFDAADARRSTTFFSSLVNSATGKTVVFSTPANSRFAKFIDFTISPLTSQSLSKVNFPVIRYAEVLLLYAEVLNELNGGPTVDAYKAINLVRARAHGLYTGSGVYTVTTYDLPSGLNQTNFRDAVFHERRKEFIQEAQRWFDLVRRGVNSTTGNSYLIDALKKLPGKTGAFVPTANRDTLYPIPQTEIDLNSKLTQNPGW
;
A
#
# COMPACT_ATOMS: atom_id res chain seq x y z
N MET A 1 21.49 -77.77 -20.45
CA MET A 1 22.46 -76.70 -20.26
C MET A 1 22.11 -75.43 -21.08
N LYS A 2 21.80 -75.48 -22.36
CA LYS A 2 21.46 -74.29 -23.19
C LYS A 2 20.25 -73.47 -22.69
N LYS A 3 19.18 -74.11 -22.12
CA LYS A 3 17.99 -73.42 -21.59
C LYS A 3 18.23 -72.69 -20.26
N VAL A 4 19.12 -73.18 -19.43
CA VAL A 4 19.52 -72.55 -18.18
C VAL A 4 20.39 -71.34 -18.40
N LEU A 5 21.26 -71.37 -19.43
CA LEU A 5 22.12 -70.26 -19.78
C LEU A 5 21.34 -69.03 -20.36
N ILE A 6 20.22 -69.30 -21.07
CA ILE A 6 19.33 -68.26 -21.60
C ILE A 6 18.58 -67.56 -20.47
N ILE A 7 18.14 -68.31 -19.42
CA ILE A 7 17.44 -67.74 -18.27
C ILE A 7 18.37 -66.87 -17.42
N ILE A 8 19.64 -67.27 -17.26
CA ILE A 8 20.64 -66.46 -16.53
C ILE A 8 21.01 -65.20 -17.30
N LEU A 9 21.08 -65.28 -18.63
CA LEU A 9 21.35 -64.10 -19.46
C LEU A 9 20.17 -63.10 -19.49
N ALA A 10 18.90 -63.60 -19.48
CA ALA A 10 17.72 -62.78 -19.38
C ALA A 10 17.54 -62.10 -17.99
N ALA A 11 17.95 -62.79 -16.92
CA ALA A 11 17.92 -62.21 -15.55
C ALA A 11 19.04 -61.19 -15.34
N GLY A 12 20.17 -61.27 -16.06
CA GLY A 12 21.26 -60.26 -16.00
C GLY A 12 20.93 -58.93 -16.71
N ILE A 13 20.04 -58.97 -17.69
CA ILE A 13 19.62 -57.74 -18.44
C ILE A 13 18.56 -56.96 -17.67
N SER A 14 17.78 -57.59 -16.81
CA SER A 14 16.75 -56.93 -15.99
C SER A 14 17.31 -56.20 -14.76
N LEU A 15 18.57 -56.34 -14.41
CA LEU A 15 19.22 -55.68 -13.25
C LEU A 15 19.96 -54.38 -13.63
N SER A 16 20.07 -54.02 -14.91
CA SER A 16 20.74 -52.77 -15.37
C SER A 16 19.77 -51.63 -15.68
N SER A 17 18.46 -51.74 -15.33
CA SER A 17 17.43 -50.73 -15.60
C SER A 17 17.10 -49.83 -14.41
N CYS A 18 18.00 -49.66 -13.47
CA CYS A 18 17.88 -48.62 -12.45
C CYS A 18 18.83 -47.44 -12.78
N ASN A 19 18.69 -46.85 -13.93
CA ASN A 19 19.05 -45.44 -14.06
C ASN A 19 17.89 -44.65 -13.49
N SER A 20 18.11 -43.95 -12.39
CA SER A 20 17.19 -42.94 -11.91
C SER A 20 16.94 -42.01 -13.11
N LEU A 21 15.71 -42.01 -13.63
CA LEU A 21 15.25 -41.00 -14.56
C LEU A 21 15.42 -39.64 -13.85
N ILE A 22 16.50 -38.94 -14.19
CA ILE A 22 16.59 -37.53 -13.87
C ILE A 22 15.62 -36.88 -14.86
N GLU A 23 14.40 -36.63 -14.40
CA GLU A 23 13.47 -35.78 -15.15
C GLU A 23 14.09 -34.39 -15.21
N ASP A 24 14.63 -34.04 -16.35
CA ASP A 24 15.00 -32.67 -16.68
C ASP A 24 13.80 -32.04 -17.43
N PRO A 25 12.87 -31.34 -16.73
CA PRO A 25 11.67 -30.82 -17.35
C PRO A 25 12.04 -29.70 -18.32
N THR A 26 12.00 -29.98 -19.61
CA THR A 26 12.28 -29.00 -20.67
C THR A 26 11.19 -27.92 -20.80
N SER A 27 10.02 -28.15 -20.20
CA SER A 27 8.85 -27.24 -20.26
C SER A 27 8.67 -26.36 -19.00
N SER A 28 9.38 -26.65 -17.90
CA SER A 28 9.36 -25.85 -16.68
C SER A 28 10.75 -25.81 -16.03
N ILE A 29 11.18 -24.63 -15.60
CA ILE A 29 12.45 -24.47 -14.88
C ILE A 29 12.24 -24.96 -13.44
N SER A 30 12.99 -26.00 -13.02
CA SER A 30 12.98 -26.44 -11.63
C SER A 30 13.63 -25.40 -10.71
N PHE A 31 13.26 -25.39 -9.42
CA PHE A 31 13.86 -24.45 -8.45
C PHE A 31 15.40 -24.51 -8.42
N ASN A 32 15.99 -25.70 -8.59
CA ASN A 32 17.43 -25.91 -8.63
C ASN A 32 18.11 -25.35 -9.89
N GLN A 33 17.36 -25.14 -10.96
CA GLN A 33 17.83 -24.55 -12.23
C GLN A 33 17.65 -23.04 -12.26
N PHE A 34 16.77 -22.49 -11.44
CA PHE A 34 16.57 -21.05 -11.27
C PHE A 34 17.65 -20.45 -10.35
N TYR A 35 17.77 -19.15 -10.27
CA TYR A 35 18.78 -18.41 -9.50
C TYR A 35 20.24 -18.70 -9.94
N LYS A 36 20.50 -18.79 -11.24
CA LYS A 36 21.85 -18.99 -11.81
C LYS A 36 22.42 -17.71 -12.42
N THR A 37 21.57 -16.84 -12.94
CA THR A 37 21.95 -15.67 -13.76
C THR A 37 21.34 -14.38 -13.23
N GLN A 38 21.86 -13.23 -13.75
CA GLN A 38 21.24 -11.92 -13.53
C GLN A 38 19.79 -11.87 -14.01
N ALA A 39 19.46 -12.54 -15.11
CA ALA A 39 18.08 -12.57 -15.63
C ALA A 39 17.12 -13.25 -14.66
N ASP A 40 17.56 -14.36 -14.04
CA ASP A 40 16.77 -15.04 -13.00
C ASP A 40 16.55 -14.13 -11.78
N ALA A 41 17.61 -13.43 -11.36
CA ALA A 41 17.52 -12.48 -10.24
C ALA A 41 16.53 -11.33 -10.54
N VAL A 42 16.56 -10.78 -11.75
CA VAL A 42 15.61 -9.73 -12.19
C VAL A 42 14.19 -10.25 -12.22
N SER A 43 13.98 -11.48 -12.73
CA SER A 43 12.68 -12.13 -12.78
C SER A 43 12.13 -12.39 -11.39
N ALA A 44 12.97 -12.88 -10.46
CA ALA A 44 12.60 -13.09 -9.06
C ALA A 44 12.14 -11.79 -8.39
N VAL A 45 12.88 -10.70 -8.54
CA VAL A 45 12.50 -9.41 -7.97
C VAL A 45 11.24 -8.85 -8.64
N SER A 46 11.04 -9.06 -9.93
CA SER A 46 9.78 -8.69 -10.60
C SER A 46 8.60 -9.45 -10.00
N ALA A 47 8.79 -10.73 -9.64
CA ALA A 47 7.78 -11.51 -8.93
C ALA A 47 7.54 -11.01 -7.48
N VAL A 48 8.53 -10.38 -6.83
CA VAL A 48 8.32 -9.68 -5.55
C VAL A 48 7.44 -8.45 -5.74
N TYR A 49 7.71 -7.62 -6.74
CA TYR A 49 6.87 -6.45 -7.05
C TYR A 49 5.43 -6.84 -7.39
N SER A 50 5.23 -7.92 -8.14
CA SER A 50 3.89 -8.35 -8.55
C SER A 50 2.99 -8.73 -7.37
N THR A 51 3.53 -8.97 -6.18
CA THR A 51 2.73 -9.22 -4.98
C THR A 51 1.92 -8.00 -4.51
N LEU A 52 2.26 -6.80 -4.98
CA LEU A 52 1.56 -5.56 -4.65
C LEU A 52 0.31 -5.35 -5.51
N ASP A 53 0.33 -5.81 -6.76
CA ASP A 53 -0.69 -5.57 -7.78
C ASP A 53 -1.40 -6.83 -8.27
N SER A 54 -1.02 -8.01 -7.76
CA SER A 54 -1.66 -9.29 -8.07
C SER A 54 -2.15 -10.00 -6.81
N ASP A 55 -3.06 -10.94 -6.99
CA ASP A 55 -3.57 -11.79 -5.92
C ASP A 55 -3.36 -13.27 -6.23
N PRO A 56 -2.58 -14.00 -5.42
CA PRO A 56 -2.40 -15.43 -5.56
C PRO A 56 -3.69 -16.23 -5.32
N ALA A 57 -4.66 -15.67 -4.61
CA ALA A 57 -5.95 -16.28 -4.32
C ALA A 57 -7.04 -15.91 -5.35
N SER A 58 -6.69 -15.24 -6.45
CA SER A 58 -7.61 -14.78 -7.51
C SER A 58 -8.75 -13.89 -6.99
N ASP A 59 -8.44 -13.01 -6.04
CA ASP A 59 -9.37 -12.02 -5.48
C ASP A 59 -8.88 -10.59 -5.77
N PHE A 60 -8.81 -9.72 -4.78
CA PHE A 60 -8.35 -8.34 -4.94
C PHE A 60 -6.89 -8.18 -4.51
N PRO A 61 -6.04 -7.53 -5.32
CA PRO A 61 -4.66 -7.23 -4.93
C PRO A 61 -4.59 -6.36 -3.66
N ILE A 62 -3.45 -6.41 -2.95
CA ILE A 62 -3.23 -5.59 -1.74
C ILE A 62 -3.55 -4.13 -2.04
N TYR A 63 -2.87 -3.52 -3.01
CA TYR A 63 -3.06 -2.11 -3.36
C TYR A 63 -4.13 -1.86 -4.42
N GLY A 64 -4.64 -2.91 -5.06
CA GLY A 64 -5.76 -2.80 -5.99
C GLY A 64 -7.09 -2.52 -5.30
N ARG A 65 -7.36 -3.19 -4.16
CA ARG A 65 -8.60 -2.97 -3.42
C ARG A 65 -8.55 -3.49 -1.98
N ASN A 66 -7.86 -4.62 -1.70
CA ASN A 66 -8.03 -5.31 -0.42
C ASN A 66 -7.62 -4.46 0.79
N LEU A 67 -6.47 -3.77 0.71
CA LEU A 67 -6.06 -2.85 1.77
C LEU A 67 -7.04 -1.67 1.90
N ASN A 68 -7.57 -1.14 0.78
CA ASN A 68 -8.55 -0.06 0.83
C ASN A 68 -9.88 -0.50 1.46
N LEU A 69 -10.30 -1.77 1.31
CA LEU A 69 -11.47 -2.29 2.02
C LEU A 69 -11.28 -2.25 3.55
N LEU A 70 -10.11 -2.65 4.04
CA LEU A 70 -9.83 -2.59 5.48
C LEU A 70 -9.73 -1.13 5.96
N ILE A 71 -8.93 -0.32 5.28
CA ILE A 71 -8.63 1.06 5.71
C ILE A 71 -9.80 2.00 5.47
N GLY A 72 -10.48 1.90 4.32
CA GLY A 72 -11.63 2.73 3.97
C GLY A 72 -12.85 2.38 4.82
N ASN A 73 -13.31 1.11 4.74
CA ASN A 73 -14.48 0.67 5.52
C ASN A 73 -14.20 0.61 7.04
N GLY A 74 -12.94 0.42 7.45
CA GLY A 74 -12.54 0.49 8.85
C GLY A 74 -12.47 1.90 9.42
N SER A 75 -12.61 2.95 8.59
CA SER A 75 -12.54 4.36 8.99
C SER A 75 -13.88 5.10 8.77
N ASP A 76 -13.81 6.42 8.86
CA ASP A 76 -14.92 7.33 8.60
C ASP A 76 -14.95 7.89 7.16
N ASP A 77 -14.20 7.29 6.23
CA ASP A 77 -14.18 7.73 4.83
C ASP A 77 -15.11 6.92 3.92
N GLN A 78 -15.36 5.64 4.26
CA GLN A 78 -16.03 4.72 3.34
C GLN A 78 -17.04 3.83 4.04
N ILE A 79 -18.10 3.48 3.31
CA ILE A 79 -19.05 2.43 3.65
C ILE A 79 -19.20 1.45 2.49
N TYR A 80 -19.75 0.27 2.76
CA TYR A 80 -20.16 -0.67 1.71
C TYR A 80 -21.38 -0.16 0.95
N ALA A 81 -21.48 -0.50 -0.34
CA ALA A 81 -22.67 -0.20 -1.13
C ALA A 81 -23.87 -1.05 -0.67
N PRO A 82 -25.11 -0.52 -0.68
CA PRO A 82 -26.32 -1.29 -0.33
C PRO A 82 -26.48 -2.58 -1.14
N SER A 83 -26.04 -2.58 -2.40
CA SER A 83 -26.05 -3.75 -3.30
C SER A 83 -24.95 -4.78 -3.02
N ASN A 84 -24.02 -4.50 -2.13
CA ASN A 84 -22.93 -5.43 -1.82
C ASN A 84 -23.46 -6.63 -1.03
N THR A 85 -23.41 -7.81 -1.64
CA THR A 85 -23.90 -9.06 -1.04
C THR A 85 -22.84 -9.78 -0.21
N ASN A 86 -21.56 -9.35 -0.27
CA ASN A 86 -20.48 -10.00 0.48
C ASN A 86 -20.60 -9.66 1.98
N PRO A 87 -20.84 -10.66 2.85
CA PRO A 87 -21.06 -10.44 4.28
C PRO A 87 -19.83 -9.86 4.98
N ASP A 88 -18.62 -10.24 4.56
CA ASP A 88 -17.37 -9.78 5.18
C ASP A 88 -17.10 -8.31 4.88
N VAL A 89 -17.38 -7.85 3.66
CA VAL A 89 -17.29 -6.43 3.30
C VAL A 89 -18.32 -5.60 4.08
N ARG A 90 -19.54 -6.12 4.22
CA ARG A 90 -20.60 -5.46 5.01
C ARG A 90 -20.20 -5.36 6.48
N ALA A 91 -19.66 -6.44 7.04
CA ALA A 91 -19.21 -6.46 8.44
C ALA A 91 -18.08 -5.44 8.70
N LEU A 92 -17.13 -5.27 7.77
CA LEU A 92 -16.14 -4.20 7.85
C LEU A 92 -16.81 -2.81 7.84
N GLY A 93 -17.75 -2.61 6.91
CA GLY A 93 -18.46 -1.34 6.76
C GLY A 93 -19.32 -0.97 7.97
N THR A 94 -19.83 -1.94 8.72
CA THR A 94 -20.63 -1.75 9.95
C THR A 94 -19.84 -1.88 11.24
N ALA A 95 -18.54 -2.19 11.16
CA ALA A 95 -17.67 -2.49 12.30
C ALA A 95 -18.12 -3.70 13.15
N THR A 96 -18.82 -4.66 12.52
CA THR A 96 -19.32 -5.90 13.18
C THR A 96 -18.50 -7.14 12.82
N TYR A 97 -17.34 -6.96 12.17
CA TYR A 97 -16.47 -8.05 11.77
C TYR A 97 -15.91 -8.83 12.99
N VAL A 98 -15.62 -10.09 12.76
CA VAL A 98 -15.12 -11.05 13.74
C VAL A 98 -13.81 -11.66 13.27
N THR A 99 -13.19 -12.51 14.09
CA THR A 99 -11.90 -13.16 13.82
C THR A 99 -11.86 -14.01 12.54
N SER A 100 -13.02 -14.50 12.10
CA SER A 100 -13.18 -15.28 10.86
C SER A 100 -13.46 -14.47 9.61
N ASN A 101 -13.41 -13.12 9.66
CA ASN A 101 -13.66 -12.27 8.49
C ASN A 101 -12.66 -12.56 7.36
N ASP A 102 -13.17 -12.96 6.19
CA ASP A 102 -12.34 -13.42 5.06
C ASP A 102 -11.49 -12.28 4.44
N ARG A 103 -11.94 -11.02 4.52
CA ARG A 103 -11.14 -9.88 4.02
C ARG A 103 -9.90 -9.64 4.87
N VAL A 104 -10.03 -9.77 6.18
CA VAL A 104 -8.91 -9.70 7.12
C VAL A 104 -7.94 -10.86 6.88
N ARG A 105 -8.46 -12.10 6.75
CA ARG A 105 -7.65 -13.29 6.43
C ARG A 105 -6.90 -13.13 5.11
N LYS A 106 -7.56 -12.73 4.04
CA LYS A 106 -6.94 -12.54 2.73
C LYS A 106 -5.84 -11.48 2.77
N SER A 107 -6.04 -10.39 3.48
CA SER A 107 -4.99 -9.38 3.67
C SER A 107 -3.76 -9.99 4.35
N TRP A 108 -3.94 -10.77 5.42
CA TRP A 108 -2.85 -11.47 6.10
C TRP A 108 -2.08 -12.40 5.14
N VAL A 109 -2.78 -13.29 4.46
CA VAL A 109 -2.19 -14.26 3.53
C VAL A 109 -1.42 -13.57 2.40
N GLN A 110 -1.97 -12.52 1.81
CA GLN A 110 -1.32 -11.77 0.73
C GLN A 110 -0.02 -11.10 1.18
N HIS A 111 -0.01 -10.51 2.38
CA HIS A 111 1.21 -9.90 2.92
C HIS A 111 2.30 -10.95 3.18
N TYR A 112 1.96 -12.09 3.79
CA TYR A 112 2.94 -13.16 4.02
C TYR A 112 3.40 -13.83 2.73
N TYR A 113 2.54 -13.95 1.73
CA TYR A 113 2.94 -14.41 0.41
C TYR A 113 4.01 -13.49 -0.21
N GLY A 114 3.82 -12.18 -0.13
CA GLY A 114 4.80 -11.21 -0.61
C GLY A 114 6.11 -11.23 0.21
N ILE A 115 6.02 -11.35 1.52
CA ILE A 115 7.18 -11.49 2.42
C ILE A 115 7.97 -12.75 2.07
N ASN A 116 7.30 -13.88 1.87
CA ASN A 116 7.98 -15.13 1.49
C ASN A 116 8.70 -15.00 0.16
N ARG A 117 8.06 -14.41 -0.86
CA ARG A 117 8.72 -14.13 -2.14
C ARG A 117 9.94 -13.23 -2.01
N ALA A 118 9.87 -12.21 -1.15
CA ALA A 118 11.00 -11.33 -0.88
C ALA A 118 12.15 -12.10 -0.17
N ASN A 119 11.83 -12.96 0.81
CA ASN A 119 12.82 -13.80 1.49
C ASN A 119 13.54 -14.74 0.53
N ILE A 120 12.77 -15.47 -0.31
CA ILE A 120 13.33 -16.36 -1.33
C ILE A 120 14.26 -15.58 -2.26
N ALA A 121 13.86 -14.41 -2.74
CA ALA A 121 14.67 -13.58 -3.61
C ALA A 121 15.95 -13.10 -2.90
N ILE A 122 15.87 -12.60 -1.67
CA ILE A 122 17.01 -12.13 -0.89
C ILE A 122 18.03 -13.26 -0.69
N ASP A 123 17.56 -14.42 -0.20
CA ASP A 123 18.44 -15.53 0.18
C ASP A 123 19.12 -16.17 -1.05
N ASN A 124 18.43 -16.28 -2.18
CA ASN A 124 18.95 -16.98 -3.34
C ASN A 124 19.71 -16.06 -4.31
N ILE A 125 19.32 -14.80 -4.48
CA ILE A 125 20.11 -13.83 -5.26
C ILE A 125 21.49 -13.63 -4.63
N ALA A 126 21.59 -13.64 -3.31
CA ALA A 126 22.86 -13.54 -2.60
C ALA A 126 23.86 -14.66 -2.95
N LYS A 127 23.36 -15.85 -3.33
CA LYS A 127 24.15 -17.03 -3.70
C LYS A 127 24.63 -17.01 -5.15
N ILE A 128 24.03 -16.19 -6.04
CA ILE A 128 24.44 -16.09 -7.45
C ILE A 128 25.85 -15.48 -7.50
N PRO A 129 26.82 -16.11 -8.18
CA PRO A 129 28.17 -15.57 -8.31
C PRO A 129 28.17 -14.17 -8.93
N LEU A 130 29.02 -13.27 -8.43
CA LEU A 130 29.15 -11.91 -8.97
C LEU A 130 29.49 -11.86 -10.45
N THR A 131 30.19 -12.87 -10.95
CA THR A 131 30.55 -13.03 -12.37
C THR A 131 29.34 -13.19 -13.29
N GLN A 132 28.19 -13.52 -12.76
CA GLN A 132 26.94 -13.64 -13.51
C GLN A 132 26.20 -12.30 -13.68
N PHE A 133 26.71 -11.22 -13.08
CA PHE A 133 26.14 -9.88 -13.19
C PHE A 133 27.01 -8.99 -14.09
N SER A 134 26.33 -8.20 -14.93
CA SER A 134 27.01 -7.22 -15.81
C SER A 134 27.71 -6.12 -15.00
N ASP A 135 27.23 -5.84 -13.80
CA ASP A 135 27.77 -4.92 -12.81
C ASP A 135 27.50 -5.49 -11.42
N THR A 136 28.52 -5.50 -10.56
CA THR A 136 28.44 -6.04 -9.19
C THR A 136 27.41 -5.33 -8.32
N THR A 137 27.08 -4.07 -8.64
CA THR A 137 26.06 -3.28 -7.93
C THR A 137 24.64 -3.78 -8.20
N VAL A 138 24.40 -4.46 -9.34
CA VAL A 138 23.07 -4.97 -9.70
C VAL A 138 22.58 -6.00 -8.68
N ARG A 139 23.44 -6.91 -8.22
CA ARG A 139 23.08 -7.90 -7.21
C ARG A 139 22.59 -7.26 -5.91
N SER A 140 23.36 -6.32 -5.37
CA SER A 140 23.01 -5.63 -4.14
C SER A 140 21.75 -4.76 -4.31
N ARG A 141 21.57 -4.12 -5.47
CA ARG A 141 20.37 -3.38 -5.81
C ARG A 141 19.12 -4.25 -5.77
N LEU A 142 19.13 -5.41 -6.41
CA LEU A 142 17.99 -6.35 -6.46
C LEU A 142 17.63 -6.87 -5.06
N ILE A 143 18.61 -7.15 -4.21
CA ILE A 143 18.40 -7.54 -2.81
C ILE A 143 17.74 -6.38 -2.04
N ARG A 144 18.22 -5.14 -2.18
CA ARG A 144 17.65 -3.96 -1.53
C ARG A 144 16.23 -3.64 -1.96
N GLU A 145 15.91 -3.83 -3.25
CA GLU A 145 14.54 -3.71 -3.75
C GLU A 145 13.61 -4.71 -3.03
N SER A 146 14.05 -5.97 -2.89
CA SER A 146 13.28 -7.01 -2.18
C SER A 146 13.13 -6.70 -0.69
N LYS A 147 14.17 -6.18 -0.03
CA LYS A 147 14.12 -5.73 1.37
C LYS A 147 13.11 -4.58 1.55
N PHE A 148 13.09 -3.60 0.64
CA PHE A 148 12.10 -2.53 0.70
C PHE A 148 10.66 -3.07 0.64
N ILE A 149 10.35 -3.98 -0.28
CA ILE A 149 9.01 -4.57 -0.39
C ILE A 149 8.68 -5.38 0.87
N ARG A 150 9.62 -6.17 1.40
CA ARG A 150 9.44 -6.88 2.67
C ARG A 150 9.12 -5.94 3.82
N ALA A 151 9.87 -4.86 3.95
CA ALA A 151 9.65 -3.82 4.96
C ALA A 151 8.28 -3.15 4.82
N LEU A 152 7.86 -2.82 3.60
CA LEU A 152 6.55 -2.25 3.31
C LEU A 152 5.41 -3.19 3.75
N LEU A 153 5.53 -4.48 3.44
CA LEU A 153 4.53 -5.49 3.82
C LEU A 153 4.48 -5.70 5.33
N TYR A 154 5.63 -5.79 6.01
CA TYR A 154 5.67 -5.83 7.47
C TYR A 154 5.15 -4.55 8.12
N PHE A 155 5.40 -3.38 7.52
CA PHE A 155 4.86 -2.13 8.03
C PHE A 155 3.34 -2.06 7.94
N ASN A 156 2.74 -2.65 6.91
CA ASN A 156 1.29 -2.82 6.86
C ASN A 156 0.81 -3.79 7.96
N LEU A 157 1.41 -4.98 8.05
CA LEU A 157 1.02 -6.00 9.04
C LEU A 157 1.11 -5.52 10.48
N VAL A 158 2.23 -4.89 10.86
CA VAL A 158 2.41 -4.43 12.25
C VAL A 158 1.44 -3.32 12.63
N ARG A 159 1.05 -2.47 11.68
CA ARG A 159 0.03 -1.44 11.92
C ARG A 159 -1.37 -2.01 11.98
N LEU A 160 -1.67 -3.05 11.17
CA LEU A 160 -2.98 -3.70 11.15
C LEU A 160 -3.18 -4.63 12.34
N HIS A 161 -2.18 -5.45 12.69
CA HIS A 161 -2.35 -6.58 13.62
C HIS A 161 -1.48 -6.48 14.89
N GLY A 162 -0.61 -5.48 15.01
CA GLY A 162 0.35 -5.42 16.11
C GLY A 162 1.52 -6.38 15.93
N GLY A 163 1.89 -7.13 16.97
CA GLY A 163 2.89 -8.19 16.86
C GLY A 163 2.42 -9.32 15.93
N VAL A 164 3.30 -9.77 15.02
CA VAL A 164 3.05 -10.85 14.06
C VAL A 164 4.29 -11.75 13.94
N PRO A 165 4.21 -12.96 13.37
CA PRO A 165 5.40 -13.77 13.08
C PRO A 165 6.42 -13.03 12.22
N LEU A 166 7.67 -12.99 12.64
CA LEU A 166 8.76 -12.37 11.88
C LEU A 166 9.56 -13.45 11.16
N VAL A 167 9.30 -13.63 9.87
CA VAL A 167 9.95 -14.59 8.98
C VAL A 167 10.89 -13.84 8.06
N LEU A 168 12.19 -14.11 8.11
CA LEU A 168 13.22 -13.37 7.37
C LEU A 168 13.94 -14.20 6.31
N HIS A 169 13.73 -15.51 6.31
CA HIS A 169 14.38 -16.45 5.41
C HIS A 169 13.38 -17.42 4.79
N ASP A 170 13.77 -17.97 3.63
CA ASP A 170 13.07 -19.09 3.02
C ASP A 170 13.19 -20.33 3.92
N PRO A 171 12.07 -21.00 4.28
CA PRO A 171 12.15 -22.20 5.09
C PRO A 171 12.95 -23.32 4.41
N THR A 172 13.92 -23.87 5.12
CA THR A 172 14.76 -25.00 4.65
C THR A 172 14.29 -26.35 5.14
N THR A 173 13.22 -26.38 5.95
CA THR A 173 12.66 -27.59 6.56
C THR A 173 11.25 -27.86 6.05
N VAL A 174 10.89 -29.14 6.02
CA VAL A 174 9.51 -29.62 5.81
C VAL A 174 8.82 -30.02 7.11
N ASP A 175 9.52 -29.93 8.26
CA ASP A 175 8.95 -30.19 9.58
C ASP A 175 8.00 -29.04 9.97
N VAL A 176 6.71 -29.34 9.99
CA VAL A 176 5.65 -28.38 10.29
C VAL A 176 5.87 -27.72 11.65
N ASN A 177 6.37 -28.44 12.66
CA ASN A 177 6.58 -27.88 14.00
C ASN A 177 7.65 -26.79 14.03
N GLN A 178 8.63 -26.86 13.14
CA GLN A 178 9.65 -25.82 12.98
C GLN A 178 9.13 -24.63 12.16
N LEU A 179 8.11 -24.82 11.33
CA LEU A 179 7.46 -23.77 10.57
C LEU A 179 6.48 -22.96 11.43
N LEU A 180 5.98 -23.52 12.55
CA LEU A 180 5.10 -22.80 13.46
C LEU A 180 5.90 -21.74 14.25
N ILE A 181 5.74 -20.47 13.86
CA ILE A 181 6.43 -19.33 14.49
C ILE A 181 5.41 -18.51 15.28
N GLY A 182 5.72 -18.22 16.54
CA GLY A 182 4.90 -17.36 17.39
C GLY A 182 4.98 -15.87 16.97
N ARG A 183 4.18 -15.05 17.62
CA ARG A 183 4.18 -13.61 17.40
C ARG A 183 5.47 -12.97 17.92
N THR A 184 6.08 -12.13 17.12
CA THR A 184 7.20 -11.26 17.49
C THR A 184 6.66 -9.91 17.97
N SER A 185 7.34 -9.28 18.92
CA SER A 185 6.92 -7.97 19.44
C SER A 185 6.87 -6.89 18.35
N LYS A 186 5.98 -5.92 18.50
CA LYS A 186 5.91 -4.76 17.58
C LYS A 186 7.28 -4.09 17.42
N ASP A 187 8.01 -3.91 18.52
CA ASP A 187 9.29 -3.19 18.52
C ASP A 187 10.34 -3.95 17.71
N SER A 188 10.43 -5.26 17.85
CA SER A 188 11.36 -6.09 17.07
C SER A 188 11.02 -6.07 15.57
N ILE A 189 9.72 -6.07 15.22
CA ILE A 189 9.28 -5.94 13.83
C ILE A 189 9.67 -4.56 13.28
N TYR A 190 9.46 -3.48 14.04
CA TYR A 190 9.89 -2.14 13.62
C TYR A 190 11.40 -2.03 13.47
N GLN A 191 12.20 -2.67 14.34
CA GLN A 191 13.65 -2.74 14.19
C GLN A 191 14.06 -3.40 12.86
N GLN A 192 13.41 -4.50 12.49
CA GLN A 192 13.67 -5.16 11.21
C GLN A 192 13.26 -4.28 10.01
N ILE A 193 12.10 -3.62 10.09
CA ILE A 193 11.64 -2.67 9.05
C ILE A 193 12.68 -1.55 8.87
N VAL A 194 13.14 -0.96 9.96
CA VAL A 194 14.16 0.11 9.92
C VAL A 194 15.47 -0.42 9.32
N SER A 195 15.91 -1.62 9.68
CA SER A 195 17.11 -2.26 9.12
C SER A 195 17.00 -2.45 7.60
N ASP A 196 15.90 -3.04 7.12
CA ASP A 196 15.67 -3.28 5.69
C ASP A 196 15.60 -1.96 4.90
N LEU A 197 14.91 -0.94 5.44
CA LEU A 197 14.78 0.37 4.80
C LEU A 197 16.08 1.16 4.80
N THR A 198 16.87 1.09 5.87
CA THR A 198 18.19 1.75 5.94
C THR A 198 19.13 1.19 4.86
N ASP A 199 19.16 -0.12 4.65
CA ASP A 199 19.92 -0.69 3.52
C ASP A 199 19.35 -0.22 2.18
N ALA A 200 18.03 -0.16 2.03
CA ALA A 200 17.35 0.26 0.81
C ALA A 200 17.58 1.75 0.46
N THR A 201 17.98 2.62 1.39
CA THR A 201 18.35 4.02 1.07
C THR A 201 19.52 4.14 0.10
N ASN A 202 20.35 3.07 -0.03
CA ASN A 202 21.44 2.99 -0.99
C ASN A 202 21.00 2.59 -2.41
N LEU A 203 19.69 2.57 -2.69
CA LEU A 203 19.16 2.36 -4.04
C LEU A 203 19.42 3.60 -4.93
N PRO A 204 19.42 3.45 -6.26
CA PRO A 204 19.56 4.57 -7.19
C PRO A 204 18.53 5.68 -6.93
N ALA A 205 18.93 6.92 -7.22
CA ALA A 205 18.04 8.07 -7.10
C ALA A 205 16.93 8.07 -8.15
N THR A 206 17.23 7.58 -9.37
CA THR A 206 16.32 7.55 -10.50
C THR A 206 16.52 6.30 -11.33
N TYR A 207 15.49 5.95 -12.11
CA TYR A 207 15.53 4.87 -13.09
C TYR A 207 15.07 5.35 -14.46
N THR A 208 15.56 4.69 -15.51
CA THR A 208 15.17 4.95 -16.89
C THR A 208 14.69 3.69 -17.60
N GLY A 209 14.00 3.85 -18.72
CA GLY A 209 13.55 2.73 -19.56
C GLY A 209 12.61 1.77 -18.81
N SER A 210 12.85 0.47 -18.95
CA SER A 210 12.04 -0.58 -18.33
C SER A 210 12.15 -0.67 -16.81
N ASN A 211 13.07 0.07 -16.20
CA ASN A 211 13.22 0.12 -14.74
C ASN A 211 12.41 1.24 -14.08
N ILE A 212 11.73 2.12 -14.85
CA ILE A 212 10.85 3.15 -14.29
C ILE A 212 9.76 2.49 -13.45
N GLY A 213 9.53 3.04 -12.24
CA GLY A 213 8.59 2.50 -11.25
C GLY A 213 9.22 1.56 -10.22
N ARG A 214 10.51 1.19 -10.35
CA ARG A 214 11.24 0.48 -9.30
C ARG A 214 11.53 1.40 -8.10
N VAL A 215 11.77 0.80 -6.95
CA VAL A 215 12.08 1.50 -5.70
C VAL A 215 13.38 2.30 -5.82
N THR A 216 13.31 3.57 -5.49
CA THR A 216 14.46 4.48 -5.39
C THR A 216 14.95 4.63 -3.95
N GLY A 217 16.16 5.16 -3.74
CA GLY A 217 16.63 5.57 -2.42
C GLY A 217 15.69 6.59 -1.77
N GLY A 218 15.10 7.50 -2.57
CA GLY A 218 14.11 8.46 -2.08
C GLY A 218 12.83 7.81 -1.57
N ALA A 219 12.37 6.74 -2.22
CA ALA A 219 11.23 5.96 -1.72
C ALA A 219 11.55 5.28 -0.37
N ALA A 220 12.79 4.78 -0.21
CA ALA A 220 13.23 4.17 1.05
C ALA A 220 13.29 5.21 2.18
N HIS A 221 13.87 6.39 1.95
CA HIS A 221 13.87 7.49 2.90
C HIS A 221 12.44 7.94 3.27
N ALA A 222 11.55 8.07 2.30
CA ALA A 222 10.16 8.48 2.54
C ALA A 222 9.39 7.45 3.40
N LEU A 223 9.55 6.15 3.11
CA LEU A 223 8.92 5.10 3.91
C LEU A 223 9.52 5.03 5.32
N LEU A 224 10.84 5.17 5.45
CA LEU A 224 11.55 5.20 6.74
C LEU A 224 11.06 6.38 7.61
N ALA A 225 10.92 7.56 7.01
CA ALA A 225 10.33 8.72 7.69
C ALA A 225 8.90 8.44 8.19
N LYS A 226 8.07 7.80 7.35
CA LYS A 226 6.69 7.41 7.73
C LYS A 226 6.68 6.39 8.87
N VAL A 227 7.63 5.47 8.91
CA VAL A 227 7.84 4.55 10.06
C VAL A 227 8.16 5.32 11.32
N TYR A 228 9.09 6.26 11.28
CA TYR A 228 9.47 7.09 12.43
C TYR A 228 8.30 7.97 12.91
N VAL A 229 7.56 8.62 12.01
CA VAL A 229 6.32 9.36 12.35
C VAL A 229 5.30 8.45 13.05
N THR A 230 5.10 7.23 12.56
CA THR A 230 4.18 6.26 13.18
C THR A 230 4.61 5.91 14.60
N ARG A 231 5.91 5.88 14.86
CA ARG A 231 6.50 5.62 16.18
C ARG A 231 6.66 6.88 17.04
N LYS A 232 6.32 8.07 16.52
CA LYS A 232 6.53 9.38 17.14
C LYS A 232 8.01 9.70 17.42
N ASP A 233 8.91 9.10 16.63
CA ASP A 233 10.33 9.45 16.61
C ASP A 233 10.53 10.64 15.66
N TRP A 234 10.17 11.82 16.13
CA TRP A 234 10.12 13.04 15.35
C TRP A 234 11.49 13.47 14.83
N THR A 235 12.54 13.24 15.62
CA THR A 235 13.93 13.61 15.27
C THR A 235 14.41 12.82 14.05
N ASN A 236 14.29 11.50 14.09
CA ASN A 236 14.69 10.66 12.97
C ASN A 236 13.76 10.86 11.76
N ALA A 237 12.46 11.08 11.99
CA ALA A 237 11.52 11.42 10.92
C ALA A 237 11.94 12.70 10.17
N GLN A 238 12.34 13.76 10.87
CA GLN A 238 12.82 15.01 10.26
C GLN A 238 14.07 14.77 9.40
N ILE A 239 15.03 14.01 9.92
CA ILE A 239 16.27 13.69 9.19
C ILE A 239 15.95 13.01 7.87
N GLU A 240 15.08 12.00 7.88
CA GLU A 240 14.74 11.25 6.68
C GLU A 240 13.89 12.06 5.69
N LEU A 241 12.93 12.88 6.18
CA LEU A 241 12.13 13.77 5.33
C LEU A 241 12.99 14.80 4.59
N LYS A 242 13.98 15.39 5.28
CA LYS A 242 14.91 16.35 4.66
C LYS A 242 15.76 15.75 3.54
N LYS A 243 16.03 14.44 3.58
CA LYS A 243 16.71 13.72 2.48
C LYS A 243 15.81 13.49 1.27
N VAL A 244 14.49 13.47 1.45
CA VAL A 244 13.52 13.31 0.35
C VAL A 244 13.14 14.66 -0.26
N ILE A 245 12.98 15.67 0.57
CA ILE A 245 12.57 17.01 0.14
C ILE A 245 13.67 17.63 -0.73
N THR A 246 13.28 18.10 -1.92
CA THR A 246 14.18 18.68 -2.90
C THR A 246 15.02 19.83 -2.29
N ALA A 247 16.31 19.77 -2.51
CA ALA A 247 17.27 20.76 -2.00
C ALA A 247 16.85 22.20 -2.38
N GLY A 248 16.96 23.11 -1.42
CA GLY A 248 16.56 24.51 -1.60
C GLY A 248 15.07 24.80 -1.33
N THR A 249 14.21 23.78 -1.21
CA THR A 249 12.78 24.00 -0.88
C THR A 249 12.59 24.44 0.57
N PHE A 250 13.32 23.85 1.51
CA PHE A 250 13.31 24.18 2.95
C PHE A 250 14.73 24.20 3.52
N ALA A 251 14.89 24.85 4.67
CA ALA A 251 16.18 24.92 5.36
C ALA A 251 16.72 23.52 5.70
N GLY A 252 17.90 23.20 5.20
CA GLY A 252 18.58 21.92 5.41
C GLY A 252 17.95 20.73 4.67
N ALA A 253 17.07 20.95 3.69
CA ALA A 253 16.65 19.93 2.74
C ALA A 253 17.82 19.58 1.80
N THR A 254 18.07 18.28 1.59
CA THR A 254 19.20 17.77 0.81
C THR A 254 18.80 16.79 -0.28
N GLY A 255 17.49 16.56 -0.50
CA GLY A 255 17.00 15.60 -1.48
C GLY A 255 17.43 15.94 -2.91
N ASN A 256 17.90 14.93 -3.61
CA ASN A 256 18.36 15.01 -5.00
C ASN A 256 17.53 14.12 -5.95
N TYR A 257 16.30 13.80 -5.55
CA TYR A 257 15.41 12.88 -6.29
C TYR A 257 14.49 13.58 -7.28
N ASN A 258 14.55 14.92 -7.36
CA ASN A 258 13.68 15.76 -8.20
C ASN A 258 12.18 15.55 -7.95
N TYR A 259 11.80 15.23 -6.71
CA TYR A 259 10.39 15.14 -6.34
C TYR A 259 9.75 16.53 -6.20
N ASP A 260 8.52 16.63 -6.66
CA ASP A 260 7.72 17.83 -6.56
C ASP A 260 6.22 17.50 -6.56
N LEU A 261 5.36 18.47 -6.25
CA LEU A 261 3.93 18.33 -6.46
C LEU A 261 3.60 18.45 -7.96
N ILE A 262 2.72 17.60 -8.45
CA ILE A 262 2.12 17.78 -9.78
C ILE A 262 1.12 18.95 -9.68
N PRO A 263 1.23 20.00 -10.51
CA PRO A 263 0.35 21.17 -10.40
C PRO A 263 -1.14 20.84 -10.54
N THR A 264 -1.49 19.90 -11.39
CA THR A 264 -2.89 19.48 -11.60
C THR A 264 -3.17 18.17 -10.87
N PHE A 265 -3.96 18.23 -9.80
CA PHE A 265 -4.25 17.08 -8.93
C PHE A 265 -4.79 15.84 -9.66
N SER A 266 -5.66 16.02 -10.66
CA SER A 266 -6.23 14.90 -11.42
C SER A 266 -5.22 14.09 -12.23
N GLN A 267 -4.07 14.68 -12.57
CA GLN A 267 -2.99 13.98 -13.29
C GLN A 267 -2.37 12.85 -12.46
N LEU A 268 -2.45 12.93 -11.12
CA LEU A 268 -2.00 11.85 -10.23
C LEU A 268 -2.68 10.50 -10.50
N PHE A 269 -3.93 10.55 -10.92
CA PHE A 269 -4.77 9.37 -11.16
C PHE A 269 -5.04 9.12 -12.64
N ASN A 270 -4.26 9.74 -13.52
CA ASN A 270 -4.33 9.55 -14.96
C ASN A 270 -3.18 8.64 -15.43
N PRO A 271 -3.47 7.50 -16.10
CA PRO A 271 -2.46 6.58 -16.58
C PRO A 271 -1.38 7.17 -17.48
N ASN A 272 -1.65 8.29 -18.13
CA ASN A 272 -0.69 8.97 -19.01
C ASN A 272 0.40 9.75 -18.23
N PHE A 273 0.24 9.93 -16.90
CA PHE A 273 1.17 10.67 -16.05
C PHE A 273 1.79 9.78 -14.96
N LYS A 274 1.79 8.46 -15.16
CA LYS A 274 2.38 7.51 -14.21
C LYS A 274 3.84 7.82 -13.94
N ASN A 275 4.25 7.53 -12.68
CA ASN A 275 5.64 7.67 -12.25
C ASN A 275 6.22 9.08 -12.50
N GLY A 276 5.37 10.10 -12.50
CA GLY A 276 5.76 11.50 -12.56
C GLY A 276 6.39 11.98 -11.24
N VAL A 277 6.76 13.25 -11.19
CA VAL A 277 7.56 13.86 -10.11
C VAL A 277 6.96 13.73 -8.70
N GLU A 278 5.64 13.58 -8.59
CA GLU A 278 4.99 13.39 -7.29
C GLU A 278 4.90 11.91 -6.86
N HIS A 279 5.01 10.95 -7.79
CA HIS A 279 4.92 9.53 -7.50
C HIS A 279 6.27 9.02 -6.97
N ILE A 280 6.46 8.99 -5.66
CA ILE A 280 7.67 8.46 -5.03
C ILE A 280 7.74 6.95 -5.16
N PHE A 281 6.62 6.26 -4.87
CA PHE A 281 6.46 4.83 -5.11
C PHE A 281 4.99 4.48 -5.34
N SER A 282 4.71 3.64 -6.35
CA SER A 282 3.36 3.21 -6.69
C SER A 282 3.31 1.72 -7.01
N ALA A 283 2.24 1.03 -6.62
CA ALA A 283 1.90 -0.26 -7.19
C ALA A 283 1.49 -0.05 -8.66
N GLN A 284 2.13 -0.82 -9.57
CA GLN A 284 2.06 -0.59 -11.01
C GLN A 284 0.95 -1.44 -11.63
N PHE A 285 -0.11 -0.81 -12.12
CA PHE A 285 -1.20 -1.49 -12.82
C PHE A 285 -1.09 -1.32 -14.34
N GLY A 286 -1.67 -2.25 -15.09
CA GLY A 286 -1.64 -2.24 -16.55
C GLY A 286 -2.67 -3.18 -17.15
N THR A 287 -2.61 -3.34 -18.48
CA THR A 287 -3.41 -4.31 -19.24
C THR A 287 -2.48 -5.29 -19.93
N GLY A 288 -2.86 -6.56 -19.98
CA GLY A 288 -2.10 -7.63 -20.61
C GLY A 288 -1.64 -8.71 -19.63
N ALA A 289 -0.99 -9.76 -20.15
CA ALA A 289 -0.63 -10.95 -19.38
C ALA A 289 0.37 -10.71 -18.24
N ALA A 290 1.09 -9.59 -18.28
CA ALA A 290 2.17 -9.31 -17.33
C ALA A 290 1.77 -8.39 -16.16
N ARG A 291 0.56 -7.82 -16.14
CA ARG A 291 0.11 -6.88 -15.10
C ARG A 291 -1.38 -7.02 -14.83
N SER A 292 -1.74 -6.93 -13.55
CA SER A 292 -3.14 -6.87 -13.12
C SER A 292 -3.73 -5.48 -13.38
N THR A 293 -5.06 -5.43 -13.54
CA THR A 293 -5.82 -4.18 -13.62
C THR A 293 -6.16 -3.68 -12.23
N ASN A 294 -6.30 -2.36 -12.07
CA ASN A 294 -6.69 -1.78 -10.79
C ASN A 294 -8.18 -2.01 -10.50
N THR A 295 -8.48 -2.97 -9.65
CA THR A 295 -9.85 -3.33 -9.29
C THR A 295 -10.57 -2.27 -8.44
N LEU A 296 -9.85 -1.30 -7.87
CA LEU A 296 -10.46 -0.16 -7.19
C LEU A 296 -11.22 0.74 -8.17
N SER A 297 -10.75 0.83 -9.43
CA SER A 297 -11.49 1.53 -10.49
C SER A 297 -12.86 0.92 -10.73
N SER A 298 -12.96 -0.40 -10.85
CA SER A 298 -14.24 -1.08 -11.02
C SER A 298 -15.11 -1.04 -9.75
N ALA A 299 -14.51 -0.91 -8.59
CA ALA A 299 -15.21 -0.70 -7.34
C ALA A 299 -15.85 0.70 -7.25
N ASN A 300 -15.29 1.69 -7.92
CA ASN A 300 -15.81 3.05 -7.94
C ASN A 300 -16.86 3.27 -9.03
N PHE A 301 -16.68 2.64 -10.18
CA PHE A 301 -17.59 2.75 -11.32
C PHE A 301 -17.64 1.44 -12.12
N ASN A 302 -18.82 0.85 -12.27
CA ASN A 302 -19.01 -0.42 -12.98
C ASN A 302 -20.07 -0.37 -14.10
N SER A 303 -20.94 0.64 -14.12
CA SER A 303 -22.04 0.72 -15.09
C SER A 303 -22.63 2.13 -15.20
N PHE A 304 -23.15 2.47 -16.37
CA PHE A 304 -23.99 3.65 -16.60
C PHE A 304 -25.46 3.47 -16.18
N ASN A 305 -25.83 2.35 -15.57
CA ASN A 305 -27.14 2.22 -14.94
C ASN A 305 -27.12 2.83 -13.53
N PRO A 306 -27.88 3.92 -13.27
CA PRO A 306 -27.88 4.57 -11.96
C PRO A 306 -28.38 3.67 -10.81
N ALA A 307 -29.18 2.65 -11.12
CA ALA A 307 -29.68 1.69 -10.13
C ALA A 307 -28.61 0.69 -9.67
N ILE A 308 -27.49 0.58 -10.41
CA ILE A 308 -26.37 -0.27 -10.03
C ILE A 308 -25.37 0.56 -9.23
N TYR A 309 -25.22 0.24 -7.97
CA TYR A 309 -24.23 0.87 -7.11
C TYR A 309 -22.83 0.30 -7.36
N PRO A 310 -21.77 1.14 -7.24
CA PRO A 310 -20.40 0.66 -7.18
C PRO A 310 -20.15 -0.15 -5.89
N GLY A 311 -19.01 -0.81 -5.81
CA GLY A 311 -18.64 -1.61 -4.62
C GLY A 311 -18.37 -0.79 -3.37
N ASP A 312 -17.87 0.43 -3.55
CA ASP A 312 -17.41 1.32 -2.49
C ASP A 312 -18.09 2.70 -2.60
N LEU A 313 -18.52 3.24 -1.47
CA LEU A 313 -19.19 4.55 -1.39
C LEU A 313 -18.54 5.43 -0.31
N PRO A 314 -18.59 6.78 -0.46
CA PRO A 314 -18.30 7.69 0.64
C PRO A 314 -19.17 7.38 1.85
N ALA A 315 -18.60 7.59 3.05
CA ALA A 315 -19.27 7.24 4.30
C ALA A 315 -20.58 7.99 4.49
N ASP A 316 -20.57 9.28 4.17
CA ASP A 316 -21.72 10.17 4.15
C ASP A 316 -21.45 11.43 3.33
N SER A 317 -22.45 12.34 3.29
CA SER A 317 -22.35 13.61 2.59
C SER A 317 -21.32 14.58 3.19
N THR A 318 -20.94 14.41 4.46
CA THR A 318 -19.97 15.31 5.11
C THR A 318 -18.58 15.18 4.50
N LEU A 319 -18.25 14.01 3.94
CA LEU A 319 -16.98 13.80 3.26
C LEU A 319 -16.83 14.71 2.02
N PHE A 320 -17.90 14.87 1.23
CA PHE A 320 -17.93 15.81 0.12
C PHE A 320 -17.84 17.27 0.58
N GLN A 321 -18.48 17.59 1.71
CA GLN A 321 -18.51 18.94 2.30
C GLN A 321 -17.17 19.38 2.90
N LEU A 322 -16.21 18.48 3.07
CA LEU A 322 -14.85 18.86 3.50
C LEU A 322 -14.17 19.84 2.52
N PHE A 323 -14.61 19.84 1.27
CA PHE A 323 -14.00 20.60 0.19
C PHE A 323 -14.84 21.84 -0.13
N ASP A 324 -14.21 23.01 -0.17
CA ASP A 324 -14.83 24.19 -0.76
C ASP A 324 -14.99 24.06 -2.28
N ALA A 325 -15.71 25.00 -2.89
CA ALA A 325 -16.04 24.93 -4.32
C ALA A 325 -14.82 25.05 -5.24
N ALA A 326 -13.77 25.73 -4.79
CA ALA A 326 -12.56 25.98 -5.57
C ALA A 326 -11.51 24.87 -5.39
N ASP A 327 -11.68 23.94 -4.45
CA ASP A 327 -10.74 22.84 -4.24
C ASP A 327 -10.87 21.81 -5.37
N ALA A 328 -9.89 21.76 -6.25
CA ALA A 328 -9.87 20.88 -7.43
C ALA A 328 -9.87 19.36 -7.06
N ARG A 329 -9.48 19.02 -5.83
CA ARG A 329 -9.52 17.64 -5.34
C ARG A 329 -10.94 17.11 -5.24
N ARG A 330 -11.93 18.00 -5.00
CA ARG A 330 -13.35 17.62 -4.90
C ARG A 330 -13.85 16.91 -6.15
N SER A 331 -13.65 17.50 -7.32
CA SER A 331 -14.09 16.93 -8.60
C SER A 331 -13.25 15.73 -9.04
N THR A 332 -11.99 15.64 -8.61
CA THR A 332 -11.15 14.46 -8.85
C THR A 332 -11.54 13.29 -7.95
N THR A 333 -11.96 13.56 -6.72
CA THR A 333 -12.29 12.52 -5.72
C THR A 333 -13.72 12.00 -5.86
N PHE A 334 -14.65 12.85 -6.31
CA PHE A 334 -16.07 12.53 -6.32
C PHE A 334 -16.74 12.86 -7.65
N PHE A 335 -17.78 12.08 -7.97
CA PHE A 335 -18.71 12.39 -9.07
C PHE A 335 -20.16 12.14 -8.66
N SER A 336 -21.09 12.90 -9.24
CA SER A 336 -22.54 12.69 -9.15
C SER A 336 -23.16 12.38 -10.51
N SER A 337 -22.48 12.76 -11.60
CA SER A 337 -22.87 12.47 -12.96
C SER A 337 -21.64 12.22 -13.84
N LEU A 338 -21.80 11.41 -14.89
CA LEU A 338 -20.78 11.16 -15.91
C LEU A 338 -21.40 11.20 -17.30
N VAL A 339 -20.61 11.62 -18.28
CA VAL A 339 -20.99 11.51 -19.69
C VAL A 339 -20.72 10.09 -20.18
N ASN A 340 -21.75 9.43 -20.68
CA ASN A 340 -21.59 8.17 -21.39
C ASN A 340 -21.00 8.43 -22.78
N SER A 341 -19.72 8.10 -22.97
CA SER A 341 -19.00 8.41 -24.20
C SER A 341 -19.53 7.67 -25.45
N ALA A 342 -20.26 6.56 -25.25
CA ALA A 342 -20.88 5.82 -26.37
C ALA A 342 -22.17 6.49 -26.88
N THR A 343 -22.89 7.23 -26.02
CA THR A 343 -24.18 7.82 -26.36
C THR A 343 -24.18 9.35 -26.35
N GLY A 344 -23.12 9.98 -25.82
CA GLY A 344 -23.01 11.43 -25.59
C GLY A 344 -23.93 11.98 -24.49
N LYS A 345 -24.72 11.13 -23.81
CA LYS A 345 -25.68 11.55 -22.80
C LYS A 345 -25.06 11.63 -21.41
N THR A 346 -25.39 12.67 -20.66
CA THR A 346 -25.07 12.76 -19.24
C THR A 346 -26.01 11.84 -18.44
N VAL A 347 -25.43 10.96 -17.64
CA VAL A 347 -26.16 10.10 -16.69
C VAL A 347 -25.92 10.63 -15.29
N VAL A 348 -26.99 10.91 -14.56
CA VAL A 348 -26.97 11.35 -13.16
C VAL A 348 -27.11 10.13 -12.27
N PHE A 349 -26.16 9.92 -11.36
CA PHE A 349 -26.10 8.77 -10.45
C PHE A 349 -26.57 9.11 -9.04
N SER A 350 -26.40 10.36 -8.63
CA SER A 350 -26.68 10.83 -7.27
C SER A 350 -26.77 12.35 -7.24
N THR A 351 -27.13 12.91 -6.08
CA THR A 351 -26.93 14.34 -5.82
C THR A 351 -25.47 14.64 -5.49
N PRO A 352 -24.99 15.88 -5.62
CA PRO A 352 -23.64 16.25 -5.20
C PRO A 352 -23.33 15.88 -3.75
N ALA A 353 -24.31 16.02 -2.84
CA ALA A 353 -24.14 15.65 -1.43
C ALA A 353 -23.96 14.14 -1.20
N ASN A 354 -24.48 13.29 -2.10
CA ASN A 354 -24.37 11.83 -2.06
C ASN A 354 -23.49 11.31 -3.19
N SER A 355 -22.41 12.02 -3.49
CA SER A 355 -21.48 11.69 -4.57
C SER A 355 -20.89 10.29 -4.42
N ARG A 356 -20.44 9.74 -5.56
CA ARG A 356 -19.66 8.50 -5.65
C ARG A 356 -18.18 8.83 -5.76
N PHE A 357 -17.30 7.86 -5.48
CA PHE A 357 -15.87 8.04 -5.67
C PHE A 357 -15.47 8.03 -7.14
N ALA A 358 -14.57 8.95 -7.52
CA ALA A 358 -14.02 9.08 -8.87
C ALA A 358 -12.52 8.81 -8.97
N LYS A 359 -11.77 8.99 -7.87
CA LYS A 359 -10.31 9.11 -7.87
C LYS A 359 -9.55 8.05 -8.68
N PHE A 360 -10.03 6.80 -8.71
CA PHE A 360 -9.39 5.70 -9.42
C PHE A 360 -10.14 5.26 -10.68
N ILE A 361 -11.12 6.05 -11.16
CA ILE A 361 -11.74 5.79 -12.47
C ILE A 361 -10.73 6.10 -13.57
N ASP A 362 -10.51 5.15 -14.46
CA ASP A 362 -9.67 5.33 -15.63
C ASP A 362 -10.44 6.00 -16.77
N PHE A 363 -10.40 7.33 -16.82
CA PHE A 363 -11.05 8.11 -17.85
C PHE A 363 -10.34 8.05 -19.22
N THR A 364 -9.23 7.32 -19.35
CA THR A 364 -8.57 7.09 -20.64
C THR A 364 -9.16 5.91 -21.42
N ILE A 365 -10.02 5.11 -20.76
CA ILE A 365 -10.78 4.04 -21.43
C ILE A 365 -11.87 4.66 -22.31
N SER A 366 -11.87 4.31 -23.60
CA SER A 366 -12.86 4.82 -24.56
C SER A 366 -13.41 3.66 -25.41
N PRO A 367 -14.74 3.50 -25.48
CA PRO A 367 -15.76 4.19 -24.67
C PRO A 367 -15.68 3.83 -23.19
N LEU A 368 -16.05 4.75 -22.31
CA LEU A 368 -16.10 4.52 -20.87
C LEU A 368 -17.31 3.65 -20.54
N THR A 369 -17.18 2.33 -20.69
CA THR A 369 -18.27 1.37 -20.46
C THR A 369 -17.99 0.40 -19.31
N SER A 370 -16.70 0.17 -19.01
CA SER A 370 -16.24 -0.75 -17.97
C SER A 370 -14.90 -0.28 -17.43
N GLN A 371 -14.63 -0.60 -16.18
CA GLN A 371 -13.35 -0.34 -15.53
C GLN A 371 -12.50 -1.60 -15.33
N SER A 372 -12.87 -2.70 -15.98
CA SER A 372 -12.16 -3.98 -15.87
C SER A 372 -10.73 -3.96 -16.42
N LEU A 373 -10.38 -2.95 -17.22
CA LEU A 373 -9.07 -2.78 -17.84
C LEU A 373 -8.31 -1.54 -17.36
N SER A 374 -8.66 -1.02 -16.17
CA SER A 374 -8.02 0.17 -15.63
C SER A 374 -6.52 0.01 -15.44
N LYS A 375 -5.78 1.04 -15.89
CA LYS A 375 -4.32 1.15 -15.78
C LYS A 375 -3.88 2.12 -14.69
N VAL A 376 -4.80 2.71 -13.93
CA VAL A 376 -4.46 3.70 -12.89
C VAL A 376 -3.58 3.06 -11.82
N ASN A 377 -2.37 3.58 -11.63
CA ASN A 377 -1.49 3.12 -10.57
C ASN A 377 -2.04 3.49 -9.19
N PHE A 378 -1.71 2.70 -8.17
CA PHE A 378 -2.01 3.06 -6.79
C PHE A 378 -0.78 3.74 -6.16
N PRO A 379 -0.85 5.03 -5.80
CA PRO A 379 0.27 5.71 -5.15
C PRO A 379 0.39 5.21 -3.71
N VAL A 380 1.49 4.52 -3.40
CA VAL A 380 1.80 4.03 -2.04
C VAL A 380 2.43 5.14 -1.21
N ILE A 381 3.30 5.92 -1.85
CA ILE A 381 3.96 7.09 -1.27
C ILE A 381 4.03 8.16 -2.34
N ARG A 382 3.63 9.40 -2.01
CA ARG A 382 3.75 10.54 -2.90
C ARG A 382 4.23 11.80 -2.18
N TYR A 383 4.73 12.77 -2.94
CA TYR A 383 5.44 13.92 -2.38
C TYR A 383 4.57 14.80 -1.48
N ALA A 384 3.27 14.92 -1.76
CA ALA A 384 2.34 15.60 -0.85
C ALA A 384 2.32 14.96 0.56
N GLU A 385 2.49 13.62 0.67
CA GLU A 385 2.60 12.97 1.97
C GLU A 385 3.87 13.40 2.70
N VAL A 386 4.99 13.48 1.99
CA VAL A 386 6.27 13.96 2.56
C VAL A 386 6.12 15.36 3.13
N LEU A 387 5.48 16.28 2.40
CA LEU A 387 5.26 17.65 2.85
C LEU A 387 4.35 17.72 4.09
N LEU A 388 3.24 16.98 4.09
CA LEU A 388 2.31 16.98 5.23
C LEU A 388 2.88 16.27 6.46
N LEU A 389 3.69 15.22 6.29
CA LEU A 389 4.44 14.62 7.39
C LEU A 389 5.52 15.58 7.91
N TYR A 390 6.18 16.33 7.03
CA TYR A 390 7.18 17.33 7.45
C TYR A 390 6.55 18.46 8.27
N ALA A 391 5.37 18.95 7.84
CA ALA A 391 4.60 19.94 8.61
C ALA A 391 4.24 19.42 10.02
N GLU A 392 3.78 18.16 10.11
CA GLU A 392 3.47 17.50 11.39
C GLU A 392 4.71 17.39 12.26
N VAL A 393 5.81 16.86 11.72
CA VAL A 393 7.07 16.65 12.45
C VAL A 393 7.62 17.96 13.00
N LEU A 394 7.62 19.04 12.22
CA LEU A 394 8.07 20.36 12.67
C LEU A 394 7.20 20.89 13.81
N ASN A 395 5.88 20.71 13.73
CA ASN A 395 4.96 21.09 14.80
C ASN A 395 5.23 20.34 16.11
N GLU A 396 5.49 19.03 16.02
CA GLU A 396 5.71 18.19 17.20
C GLU A 396 7.08 18.46 17.85
N LEU A 397 8.13 18.64 17.06
CA LEU A 397 9.49 18.92 17.55
C LEU A 397 9.62 20.28 18.23
N ASN A 398 8.88 21.29 17.76
CA ASN A 398 9.04 22.66 18.22
C ASN A 398 7.94 23.11 19.22
N GLY A 399 7.04 22.22 19.64
CA GLY A 399 5.93 22.57 20.51
C GLY A 399 4.90 23.51 19.87
N GLY A 400 4.94 23.64 18.54
CA GLY A 400 4.07 24.46 17.73
C GLY A 400 4.60 24.61 16.30
N PRO A 401 3.78 25.14 15.36
CA PRO A 401 4.14 25.23 13.96
C PRO A 401 5.23 26.29 13.70
N THR A 402 6.23 25.91 12.93
CA THR A 402 7.26 26.82 12.41
C THR A 402 6.82 27.44 11.08
N VAL A 403 7.56 28.44 10.58
CA VAL A 403 7.36 29.01 9.22
C VAL A 403 7.41 27.90 8.15
N ASP A 404 8.38 26.99 8.26
CA ASP A 404 8.52 25.86 7.34
C ASP A 404 7.34 24.88 7.46
N ALA A 405 6.77 24.69 8.65
CA ALA A 405 5.58 23.86 8.85
C ALA A 405 4.37 24.44 8.10
N TYR A 406 4.14 25.75 8.21
CA TYR A 406 3.11 26.45 7.43
C TYR A 406 3.37 26.39 5.93
N LYS A 407 4.61 26.63 5.48
CA LYS A 407 4.97 26.52 4.07
C LYS A 407 4.67 25.14 3.52
N ALA A 408 4.99 24.07 4.24
CA ALA A 408 4.81 22.68 3.80
C ALA A 408 3.32 22.33 3.57
N ILE A 409 2.44 22.66 4.52
CA ILE A 409 1.00 22.43 4.35
C ILE A 409 0.40 23.36 3.28
N ASN A 410 0.84 24.61 3.20
CA ASN A 410 0.30 25.60 2.27
C ASN A 410 0.70 25.31 0.81
N LEU A 411 1.84 24.69 0.54
CA LEU A 411 2.17 24.17 -0.79
C LEU A 411 1.11 23.18 -1.30
N VAL A 412 0.67 22.26 -0.44
CA VAL A 412 -0.39 21.28 -0.78
C VAL A 412 -1.73 21.99 -0.99
N ARG A 413 -2.05 22.99 -0.15
CA ARG A 413 -3.28 23.78 -0.26
C ARG A 413 -3.29 24.66 -1.52
N ALA A 414 -2.16 25.29 -1.85
CA ALA A 414 -2.00 26.06 -3.09
C ALA A 414 -2.24 25.19 -4.33
N ARG A 415 -1.66 23.96 -4.35
CA ARG A 415 -1.91 23.01 -5.43
C ARG A 415 -3.39 22.60 -5.51
N ALA A 416 -4.04 22.37 -4.39
CA ALA A 416 -5.45 22.02 -4.33
C ALA A 416 -6.36 23.10 -4.96
N HIS A 417 -5.95 24.36 -4.93
CA HIS A 417 -6.67 25.50 -5.50
C HIS A 417 -6.11 25.99 -6.83
N GLY A 418 -5.25 25.19 -7.49
CA GLY A 418 -4.70 25.53 -8.80
C GLY A 418 -3.69 26.69 -8.81
N LEU A 419 -3.14 27.05 -7.65
CA LEU A 419 -2.21 28.17 -7.48
C LEU A 419 -0.75 27.74 -7.42
N TYR A 420 -0.47 26.44 -7.42
CA TYR A 420 0.86 25.87 -7.47
C TYR A 420 1.29 25.62 -8.92
N THR A 421 2.44 26.18 -9.32
CA THR A 421 2.94 26.09 -10.69
C THR A 421 4.16 25.19 -10.87
N GLY A 422 4.64 24.58 -9.78
CA GLY A 422 5.84 23.72 -9.78
C GLY A 422 7.06 24.37 -9.13
N SER A 423 8.17 23.63 -9.08
CA SER A 423 9.49 24.06 -8.59
C SER A 423 9.59 24.37 -7.10
N GLY A 424 8.68 23.84 -6.26
CA GLY A 424 8.68 24.06 -4.81
C GLY A 424 8.55 25.53 -4.39
N VAL A 425 8.23 26.42 -5.33
CA VAL A 425 8.07 27.85 -5.05
C VAL A 425 6.73 28.06 -4.36
N TYR A 426 6.80 28.69 -3.20
CA TYR A 426 5.63 29.04 -2.42
C TYR A 426 5.33 30.54 -2.55
N THR A 427 4.09 30.83 -2.90
CA THR A 427 3.53 32.19 -2.86
C THR A 427 2.33 32.18 -1.92
N VAL A 428 2.24 33.16 -1.03
CA VAL A 428 1.12 33.32 -0.09
C VAL A 428 -0.19 33.48 -0.88
N THR A 429 -1.21 32.75 -0.46
CA THR A 429 -2.52 32.74 -1.10
C THR A 429 -3.63 32.99 -0.09
N THR A 430 -4.85 33.29 -0.57
CA THR A 430 -6.05 33.42 0.28
C THR A 430 -6.51 32.09 0.87
N TYR A 431 -5.96 30.97 0.37
CA TYR A 431 -6.28 29.63 0.85
C TYR A 431 -5.27 29.10 1.88
N ASP A 432 -4.29 29.91 2.23
CA ASP A 432 -3.31 29.53 3.24
C ASP A 432 -3.94 29.29 4.60
N LEU A 433 -3.34 28.40 5.35
CA LEU A 433 -3.72 28.17 6.74
C LEU A 433 -3.41 29.43 7.55
N PRO A 434 -4.37 29.97 8.34
CA PRO A 434 -4.13 31.16 9.15
C PRO A 434 -2.92 30.98 10.07
N SER A 435 -2.09 32.00 10.18
CA SER A 435 -0.95 32.04 11.11
C SER A 435 -1.41 32.10 12.58
N GLY A 436 -0.51 31.79 13.51
CA GLY A 436 -0.77 31.92 14.94
C GLY A 436 -1.52 30.74 15.58
N LEU A 437 -1.65 29.62 14.89
CA LEU A 437 -2.19 28.40 15.49
C LEU A 437 -1.23 27.85 16.56
N ASN A 438 -1.81 27.36 17.67
CA ASN A 438 -1.06 26.58 18.63
C ASN A 438 -0.78 25.16 18.10
N GLN A 439 0.07 24.40 18.80
CA GLN A 439 0.48 23.06 18.42
C GLN A 439 -0.72 22.13 18.11
N THR A 440 -1.74 22.14 18.97
CA THR A 440 -2.92 21.27 18.84
C THR A 440 -3.75 21.63 17.61
N ASN A 441 -4.06 22.92 17.44
CA ASN A 441 -4.87 23.38 16.32
C ASN A 441 -4.15 23.17 14.97
N PHE A 442 -2.83 23.35 14.94
CA PHE A 442 -2.05 23.06 13.72
C PHE A 442 -1.99 21.56 13.44
N ARG A 443 -1.81 20.72 14.46
CA ARG A 443 -1.89 19.25 14.32
C ARG A 443 -3.24 18.85 13.71
N ASP A 444 -4.33 19.42 14.20
CA ASP A 444 -5.68 19.16 13.67
C ASP A 444 -5.81 19.60 12.22
N ALA A 445 -5.28 20.77 11.87
CA ALA A 445 -5.27 21.26 10.50
C ALA A 445 -4.50 20.32 9.55
N VAL A 446 -3.32 19.82 9.95
CA VAL A 446 -2.56 18.82 9.16
C VAL A 446 -3.37 17.53 8.98
N PHE A 447 -4.03 17.02 10.02
CA PHE A 447 -4.86 15.81 9.92
C PHE A 447 -6.07 16.02 9.01
N HIS A 448 -6.70 17.18 9.04
CA HIS A 448 -7.78 17.55 8.13
C HIS A 448 -7.29 17.67 6.68
N GLU A 449 -6.13 18.30 6.45
CA GLU A 449 -5.56 18.41 5.12
C GLU A 449 -5.15 17.05 4.56
N ARG A 450 -4.53 16.18 5.37
CA ARG A 450 -4.23 14.80 5.02
C ARG A 450 -5.49 14.02 4.64
N ARG A 451 -6.60 14.19 5.38
CA ARG A 451 -7.87 13.54 5.03
C ARG A 451 -8.32 13.93 3.63
N LYS A 452 -8.40 15.24 3.32
CA LYS A 452 -8.78 15.74 1.98
C LYS A 452 -7.86 15.18 0.88
N GLU A 453 -6.57 15.17 1.14
CA GLU A 453 -5.55 14.78 0.18
C GLU A 453 -5.57 13.29 -0.16
N PHE A 454 -5.78 12.42 0.83
CA PHE A 454 -5.56 10.97 0.73
C PHE A 454 -6.84 10.12 0.80
N ILE A 455 -8.03 10.68 0.60
CA ILE A 455 -9.26 9.88 0.46
C ILE A 455 -9.03 8.76 -0.56
N GLN A 456 -9.40 7.52 -0.23
CA GLN A 456 -9.19 6.29 -1.00
C GLN A 456 -7.74 5.83 -1.21
N GLU A 457 -6.74 6.48 -0.64
CA GLU A 457 -5.34 6.06 -0.74
C GLU A 457 -4.86 5.23 0.47
N ALA A 458 -5.77 4.55 1.16
CA ALA A 458 -5.50 3.67 2.29
C ALA A 458 -4.67 4.33 3.42
N GLN A 459 -4.95 5.59 3.78
CA GLN A 459 -4.23 6.33 4.82
C GLN A 459 -5.09 6.57 6.07
N ARG A 460 -6.39 6.85 5.92
CA ARG A 460 -7.23 7.42 6.98
C ARG A 460 -7.26 6.63 8.28
N TRP A 461 -7.44 5.31 8.23
CA TRP A 461 -7.46 4.45 9.41
C TRP A 461 -6.14 4.53 10.20
N PHE A 462 -5.01 4.45 9.47
CA PHE A 462 -3.68 4.56 10.09
C PHE A 462 -3.45 5.93 10.73
N ASP A 463 -3.90 7.01 10.09
CA ASP A 463 -3.81 8.35 10.66
C ASP A 463 -4.62 8.46 11.95
N LEU A 464 -5.84 7.94 11.98
CA LEU A 464 -6.70 7.95 13.19
C LEU A 464 -6.10 7.11 14.32
N VAL A 465 -5.58 5.91 14.02
CA VAL A 465 -4.97 5.03 15.03
C VAL A 465 -3.70 5.63 15.62
N ARG A 466 -2.77 6.14 14.76
CA ARG A 466 -1.50 6.71 15.25
C ARG A 466 -1.68 8.02 16.04
N ARG A 467 -2.78 8.72 15.82
CA ARG A 467 -3.14 9.89 16.60
C ARG A 467 -3.36 9.55 18.08
N GLY A 468 -3.80 8.33 18.38
CA GLY A 468 -3.92 7.80 19.72
C GLY A 468 -5.25 8.15 20.40
N VAL A 469 -5.18 8.49 21.69
CA VAL A 469 -6.35 8.79 22.53
C VAL A 469 -6.68 10.28 22.46
N ASN A 470 -7.95 10.58 22.28
CA ASN A 470 -8.50 11.94 22.39
C ASN A 470 -8.68 12.27 23.86
N SER A 471 -7.95 13.25 24.37
CA SER A 471 -7.99 13.66 25.78
C SER A 471 -9.36 14.18 26.23
N THR A 472 -10.18 14.67 25.32
CA THR A 472 -11.54 15.19 25.65
C THR A 472 -12.54 14.06 25.87
N THR A 473 -12.49 13.00 25.07
CA THR A 473 -13.47 11.90 25.10
C THR A 473 -12.98 10.67 25.83
N GLY A 474 -11.66 10.52 26.00
CA GLY A 474 -11.03 9.30 26.52
C GLY A 474 -11.00 8.12 25.52
N ASN A 475 -11.62 8.26 24.36
CA ASN A 475 -11.62 7.25 23.29
C ASN A 475 -10.40 7.41 22.37
N SER A 476 -10.08 6.40 21.55
CA SER A 476 -9.19 6.62 20.40
C SER A 476 -9.86 7.54 19.38
N TYR A 477 -9.04 8.30 18.63
CA TYR A 477 -9.56 9.14 17.53
C TYR A 477 -10.30 8.32 16.47
N LEU A 478 -9.92 7.06 16.25
CA LEU A 478 -10.66 6.15 15.38
C LEU A 478 -12.08 5.90 15.89
N ILE A 479 -12.24 5.58 17.17
CA ILE A 479 -13.55 5.33 17.77
C ILE A 479 -14.44 6.58 17.70
N ASP A 480 -13.89 7.74 18.02
CA ASP A 480 -14.64 9.00 17.94
C ASP A 480 -15.09 9.31 16.50
N ALA A 481 -14.27 8.98 15.50
CA ALA A 481 -14.62 9.12 14.09
C ALA A 481 -15.74 8.15 13.67
N LEU A 482 -15.65 6.88 14.06
CA LEU A 482 -16.62 5.85 13.71
C LEU A 482 -18.01 6.10 14.38
N LYS A 483 -18.02 6.57 15.62
CA LYS A 483 -19.27 6.89 16.35
C LYS A 483 -20.11 7.98 15.69
N LYS A 484 -19.53 8.81 14.83
CA LYS A 484 -20.26 9.86 14.10
C LYS A 484 -21.03 9.31 12.90
N LEU A 485 -20.78 8.08 12.48
CA LEU A 485 -21.42 7.47 11.32
C LEU A 485 -22.64 6.65 11.72
N PRO A 486 -23.86 6.98 11.22
CA PRO A 486 -25.10 6.30 11.60
C PRO A 486 -25.05 4.78 11.41
N GLY A 487 -24.43 4.29 10.34
CA GLY A 487 -24.33 2.87 10.04
C GLY A 487 -23.37 2.06 10.93
N LYS A 488 -22.58 2.74 11.78
CA LYS A 488 -21.58 2.10 12.66
C LYS A 488 -21.91 2.17 14.15
N THR A 489 -22.93 2.89 14.54
CA THR A 489 -23.23 3.19 15.96
C THR A 489 -23.92 2.09 16.74
N GLY A 490 -24.61 1.16 16.07
CA GLY A 490 -25.45 0.16 16.76
C GLY A 490 -24.76 -1.15 17.16
N ALA A 491 -23.59 -1.45 16.59
CA ALA A 491 -22.92 -2.74 16.75
C ALA A 491 -21.51 -2.61 17.36
N PHE A 492 -21.11 -1.42 17.72
CA PHE A 492 -19.75 -1.08 18.09
C PHE A 492 -19.64 -0.93 19.61
N VAL A 493 -19.01 -1.90 20.25
CA VAL A 493 -18.60 -1.79 21.66
C VAL A 493 -17.13 -1.40 21.67
N PRO A 494 -16.80 -0.10 21.87
CA PRO A 494 -15.43 0.34 21.81
C PRO A 494 -14.67 -0.16 23.03
N THR A 495 -13.85 -1.18 22.85
CA THR A 495 -12.73 -1.41 23.75
C THR A 495 -11.49 -0.82 23.08
N ALA A 496 -10.78 0.05 23.79
CA ALA A 496 -9.68 0.84 23.23
C ALA A 496 -8.58 0.01 22.52
N ASN A 497 -8.51 -1.28 22.81
CA ASN A 497 -7.50 -2.18 22.22
C ASN A 497 -8.06 -3.04 21.08
N ARG A 498 -9.36 -3.34 21.05
CA ARG A 498 -9.98 -4.14 20.00
C ARG A 498 -9.98 -3.42 18.66
N ASP A 499 -10.32 -2.15 18.65
CA ASP A 499 -10.69 -1.45 17.43
C ASP A 499 -9.52 -0.72 16.75
N THR A 500 -8.38 -0.62 17.43
CA THR A 500 -7.14 -0.06 16.88
C THR A 500 -6.23 -1.12 16.24
N LEU A 501 -6.61 -2.40 16.33
CA LEU A 501 -5.94 -3.52 15.67
C LEU A 501 -6.98 -4.48 15.11
N TYR A 502 -6.77 -4.94 13.89
CA TYR A 502 -7.50 -6.07 13.33
C TYR A 502 -7.13 -7.38 14.06
N PRO A 503 -8.04 -8.35 14.13
CA PRO A 503 -7.73 -9.65 14.74
C PRO A 503 -6.66 -10.39 13.95
N ILE A 504 -5.92 -11.27 14.63
CA ILE A 504 -5.22 -12.35 13.96
C ILE A 504 -6.30 -13.27 13.36
N PRO A 505 -6.25 -13.63 12.07
CA PRO A 505 -7.28 -14.47 11.47
C PRO A 505 -7.44 -15.80 12.20
N GLN A 506 -8.69 -16.20 12.46
CA GLN A 506 -8.98 -17.42 13.22
C GLN A 506 -8.30 -18.64 12.62
N THR A 507 -8.33 -18.78 11.30
CA THR A 507 -7.68 -19.89 10.58
C THR A 507 -6.18 -20.00 10.85
N GLU A 508 -5.49 -18.88 11.06
CA GLU A 508 -4.06 -18.86 11.36
C GLU A 508 -3.80 -19.34 12.81
N ILE A 509 -4.69 -18.96 13.75
CA ILE A 509 -4.61 -19.44 15.13
C ILE A 509 -4.89 -20.95 15.20
N ASP A 510 -5.89 -21.42 14.46
CA ASP A 510 -6.27 -22.84 14.42
C ASP A 510 -5.14 -23.71 13.83
N LEU A 511 -4.39 -23.18 12.86
CA LEU A 511 -3.26 -23.87 12.22
C LEU A 511 -1.95 -23.75 13.01
N ASN A 512 -1.78 -22.69 13.81
CA ASN A 512 -0.54 -22.41 14.53
C ASN A 512 -0.81 -22.15 16.01
N SER A 513 -0.68 -23.15 16.83
CA SER A 513 -0.89 -23.11 18.29
C SER A 513 0.03 -22.13 19.05
N LYS A 514 1.08 -21.60 18.42
CA LYS A 514 1.96 -20.57 19.00
C LYS A 514 1.43 -19.15 18.80
N LEU A 515 0.35 -18.97 18.01
CA LEU A 515 -0.29 -17.68 17.85
C LEU A 515 -1.29 -17.40 18.96
N THR A 516 -1.34 -16.15 19.37
CA THR A 516 -2.32 -15.64 20.33
C THR A 516 -3.13 -14.51 19.71
N GLN A 517 -4.38 -14.35 20.09
CA GLN A 517 -5.25 -13.31 19.58
C GLN A 517 -4.88 -11.93 20.14
N ASN A 518 -5.26 -10.87 19.44
CA ASN A 518 -5.21 -9.52 19.95
C ASN A 518 -6.23 -9.31 21.09
N PRO A 519 -5.92 -8.46 22.09
CA PRO A 519 -6.87 -8.17 23.18
C PRO A 519 -8.23 -7.69 22.66
N GLY A 520 -9.29 -8.25 23.21
CA GLY A 520 -10.68 -7.89 22.85
C GLY A 520 -11.30 -8.67 21.70
N TRP A 521 -10.52 -9.58 21.08
CA TRP A 521 -10.96 -10.45 19.99
C TRP A 521 -11.12 -11.91 20.43
#